data_2ec2eb9216014205c9c072673c3e5ee5
#
_entry.id   2ec2eb9216014205c9c072673c3e5ee5
#
_cell.length_a   1.000
_cell.length_b   1.000
_cell.length_c   1.000
_cell.angle_alpha   90.00
_cell.angle_beta   90.00
_cell.angle_gamma   90.00
#
_symmetry.space_group_name_H-M   'P 1'
#
loop_
_entity.id
_entity.type
_entity.pdbx_description
1 polymer ?
#
loop_
_entity_poly.entity_id
_entity_poly.type
_entity_poly.pdbx_seq_one_letter_code
_entity_poly.pdbx_strand_id
1 'polypeptide(L)'
;QEVMFRNQFEMWRHRKDFDLYLTVDHADETWDGEEGLVTKPFEHLEIDPTNTFGALCGPPIMYRFVVQEMRKKDIPYDRIYMSFERHMKCGVGKCGHCQVGHQYCCIDGPVFNYWEAKNIQGSM
;
A
#
# COMPACT_ATOMS: atom_id res chain seq x y z
N GLN A 1 -5.09 16.14 15.53
CA GLN A 1 -5.34 14.85 14.83
C GLN A 1 -4.77 13.68 15.63
N GLU A 2 -5.53 12.61 15.79
CA GLU A 2 -5.06 11.39 16.44
C GLU A 2 -4.25 10.56 15.43
N VAL A 3 -2.93 10.66 15.54
CA VAL A 3 -2.00 9.81 14.77
C VAL A 3 -1.67 8.59 15.63
N MET A 4 -2.11 7.41 15.20
CA MET A 4 -1.75 6.15 15.85
C MET A 4 -0.23 5.90 15.72
N PHE A 5 0.36 5.27 16.74
CA PHE A 5 1.78 4.91 16.77
C PHE A 5 2.77 6.09 16.70
N ARG A 6 2.39 7.29 17.12
CA ARG A 6 3.24 8.49 17.09
C ARG A 6 4.65 8.27 17.63
N ASN A 7 4.80 7.58 18.77
CA ASN A 7 6.11 7.28 19.36
C ASN A 7 6.99 6.40 18.45
N GLN A 8 6.38 5.51 17.66
CA GLN A 8 7.12 4.67 16.71
C GLN A 8 7.59 5.48 15.51
N PHE A 9 6.77 6.43 15.03
CA PHE A 9 7.15 7.34 13.94
C PHE A 9 8.32 8.22 14.34
N GLU A 10 8.35 8.73 15.58
CA GLU A 10 9.50 9.48 16.10
C GLU A 10 10.78 8.64 16.12
N MET A 11 10.69 7.37 16.53
CA MET A 11 11.84 6.46 16.47
C MET A 11 12.30 6.20 15.03
N TRP A 12 11.38 6.03 14.09
CA TRP A 12 11.71 5.75 12.69
C TRP A 12 12.32 6.95 11.98
N ARG A 13 11.90 8.18 12.29
CA ARG A 13 12.50 9.42 11.76
C ARG A 13 13.99 9.56 12.07
N HIS A 14 14.47 8.92 13.14
CA HIS A 14 15.88 8.97 13.54
C HIS A 14 16.74 7.84 12.92
N ARG A 15 16.12 6.94 12.16
CA ARG A 15 16.85 5.85 11.49
C ARG A 15 17.50 6.35 10.19
N LYS A 16 18.72 5.88 9.92
CA LYS A 16 19.45 6.22 8.69
C LYS A 16 19.11 5.32 7.50
N ASP A 17 18.46 4.20 7.77
CA ASP A 17 18.07 3.17 6.81
C ASP A 17 16.57 3.21 6.48
N PHE A 18 15.88 4.28 6.87
CA PHE A 18 14.44 4.40 6.75
C PHE A 18 14.03 5.86 6.55
N ASP A 19 13.30 6.14 5.49
CA ASP A 19 12.69 7.44 5.23
C ASP A 19 11.18 7.37 5.49
N LEU A 20 10.67 8.26 6.32
CA LEU A 20 9.27 8.33 6.70
C LEU A 20 8.59 9.58 6.12
N TYR A 21 7.62 9.38 5.28
CA TYR A 21 6.75 10.43 4.73
C TYR A 21 5.35 10.28 5.30
N LEU A 22 4.84 11.32 5.93
CA LEU A 22 3.49 11.36 6.49
C LEU A 22 2.65 12.36 5.72
N THR A 23 1.47 11.95 5.29
CA THR A 23 0.50 12.82 4.61
C THR A 23 -0.85 12.77 5.31
N VAL A 24 -1.60 13.87 5.24
CA VAL A 24 -3.01 13.95 5.66
C VAL A 24 -3.80 14.72 4.61
N ASP A 25 -5.06 14.38 4.43
CA ASP A 25 -5.92 15.04 3.44
C ASP A 25 -6.14 16.53 3.78
N HIS A 26 -6.24 16.85 5.08
CA HIS A 26 -6.37 18.22 5.58
C HIS A 26 -5.50 18.39 6.83
N ALA A 27 -4.55 19.29 6.73
CA ALA A 27 -3.66 19.64 7.84
C ALA A 27 -4.33 20.60 8.83
N ASP A 28 -4.05 20.43 10.10
CA ASP A 28 -4.31 21.43 11.14
C ASP A 28 -2.99 22.15 11.52
N GLU A 29 -3.08 23.16 12.37
CA GLU A 29 -1.92 23.98 12.79
C GLU A 29 -0.82 23.17 13.49
N THR A 30 -1.09 21.95 13.92
CA THR A 30 -0.16 21.08 14.65
C THR A 30 0.48 20.01 13.76
N TRP A 31 0.12 19.98 12.46
CA TRP A 31 0.63 18.98 11.53
C TRP A 31 1.98 19.40 10.95
N ASP A 32 2.98 18.52 11.06
CA ASP A 32 4.35 18.73 10.60
C ASP A 32 4.75 17.91 9.35
N GLY A 33 3.80 17.15 8.79
CA GLY A 33 3.96 16.39 7.55
C GLY A 33 3.42 17.12 6.32
N GLU A 34 3.23 16.39 5.24
CA GLU A 34 2.65 16.93 4.01
C GLU A 34 1.11 16.92 4.04
N GLU A 35 0.49 17.94 3.48
CA GLU A 35 -0.95 17.94 3.20
C GLU A 35 -1.20 17.46 1.78
N GLY A 36 -2.04 16.46 1.62
CA GLY A 36 -2.43 15.86 0.36
C GLY A 36 -2.51 14.35 0.40
N LEU A 37 -2.72 13.77 -0.75
CA LEU A 37 -2.85 12.32 -0.91
C LEU A 37 -1.52 11.60 -0.63
N VAL A 38 -1.60 10.32 -0.27
CA VAL A 38 -0.43 9.44 -0.04
C VAL A 38 0.53 9.35 -1.24
N THR A 39 0.10 9.78 -2.41
CA THR A 39 0.92 9.83 -3.63
C THR A 39 1.83 11.06 -3.71
N LYS A 40 1.61 12.08 -2.89
CA LYS A 40 2.34 13.33 -2.94
C LYS A 40 3.86 13.17 -2.75
N PRO A 41 4.37 12.35 -1.83
CA PRO A 41 5.80 12.11 -1.68
C PRO A 41 6.50 11.60 -2.95
N PHE A 42 5.78 10.94 -3.86
CA PHE A 42 6.37 10.47 -5.12
C PHE A 42 6.87 11.59 -6.03
N GLU A 43 6.41 12.83 -5.84
CA GLU A 43 6.85 13.99 -6.64
C GLU A 43 8.35 14.25 -6.48
N HIS A 44 8.88 14.02 -5.27
CA HIS A 44 10.27 14.29 -4.93
C HIS A 44 11.08 13.04 -4.51
N LEU A 45 10.44 11.87 -4.48
CA LEU A 45 11.11 10.63 -4.12
C LEU A 45 11.97 10.11 -5.29
N GLU A 46 13.27 10.00 -5.08
CA GLU A 46 14.17 9.34 -6.03
C GLU A 46 14.20 7.83 -5.77
N ILE A 47 13.92 7.05 -6.80
CA ILE A 47 13.79 5.59 -6.72
C ILE A 47 14.66 4.94 -7.80
N ASP A 48 15.48 3.98 -7.41
CA ASP A 48 16.12 3.05 -8.35
C ASP A 48 15.16 1.91 -8.68
N PRO A 49 14.54 1.90 -9.89
CA PRO A 49 13.54 0.89 -10.24
C PRO A 49 14.11 -0.52 -10.35
N THR A 50 15.44 -0.64 -10.55
CA THR A 50 16.09 -1.94 -10.70
C THR A 50 16.24 -2.69 -9.39
N ASN A 51 16.19 -1.97 -8.26
CA ASN A 51 16.41 -2.51 -6.92
C ASN A 51 15.28 -2.17 -5.93
N THR A 52 14.11 -1.76 -6.45
CA THR A 52 12.99 -1.35 -5.60
C THR A 52 11.81 -2.31 -5.71
N PHE A 53 11.21 -2.60 -4.57
CA PHE A 53 9.93 -3.30 -4.44
C PHE A 53 8.92 -2.37 -3.77
N GLY A 54 7.68 -2.39 -4.25
CA GLY A 54 6.57 -1.69 -3.64
C GLY A 54 5.68 -2.62 -2.84
N ALA A 55 5.30 -2.22 -1.63
CA ALA A 55 4.31 -2.92 -0.82
C ALA A 55 3.21 -1.94 -0.40
N LEU A 56 1.95 -2.27 -0.74
CA LEU A 56 0.80 -1.40 -0.51
C LEU A 56 -0.21 -2.06 0.42
N CYS A 57 -0.67 -1.29 1.40
CA CYS A 57 -1.77 -1.68 2.27
C CYS A 57 -2.69 -0.47 2.46
N GLY A 58 -3.97 -0.61 2.15
CA GLY A 58 -4.96 0.46 2.27
C GLY A 58 -6.22 0.21 1.44
N PRO A 59 -7.07 1.22 1.26
CA PRO A 59 -8.30 1.09 0.51
C PRO A 59 -8.05 0.87 -1.00
N PRO A 60 -8.93 0.14 -1.70
CA PRO A 60 -8.74 -0.22 -3.11
C PRO A 60 -8.50 0.98 -4.04
N ILE A 61 -9.15 2.10 -3.78
CA ILE A 61 -8.98 3.32 -4.58
C ILE A 61 -7.53 3.86 -4.51
N MET A 62 -6.87 3.74 -3.37
CA MET A 62 -5.48 4.15 -3.18
C MET A 62 -4.54 3.35 -4.09
N TYR A 63 -4.76 2.06 -4.25
CA TYR A 63 -3.90 1.20 -5.07
C TYR A 63 -3.76 1.69 -6.50
N ARG A 64 -4.86 2.14 -7.11
CA ARG A 64 -4.85 2.63 -8.49
C ARG A 64 -3.89 3.81 -8.68
N PHE A 65 -3.95 4.78 -7.76
CA PHE A 65 -3.12 5.98 -7.83
C PHE A 65 -1.66 5.69 -7.47
N VAL A 66 -1.42 4.93 -6.39
CA VAL A 66 -0.04 4.61 -5.97
C VAL A 66 0.67 3.75 -7.01
N VAL A 67 0.00 2.76 -7.60
CA VAL A 67 0.58 1.97 -8.69
C VAL A 67 0.92 2.84 -9.91
N GLN A 68 0.08 3.82 -10.25
CA GLN A 68 0.40 4.76 -11.34
C GLN A 68 1.68 5.56 -11.04
N GLU A 69 1.85 6.07 -9.82
CA GLU A 69 3.07 6.78 -9.43
C GLU A 69 4.31 5.86 -9.47
N MET A 70 4.18 4.63 -8.94
CA MET A 70 5.25 3.63 -9.04
C MET A 70 5.64 3.33 -10.49
N ARG A 71 4.66 3.26 -11.39
CA ARG A 71 4.91 3.06 -12.83
C ARG A 71 5.59 4.25 -13.50
N LYS A 72 5.27 5.48 -13.11
CA LYS A 72 6.00 6.69 -13.58
C LYS A 72 7.47 6.68 -13.16
N LYS A 73 7.80 5.98 -12.08
CA LYS A 73 9.16 5.73 -11.60
C LYS A 73 9.76 4.42 -12.16
N ASP A 74 9.15 3.84 -13.21
CA ASP A 74 9.59 2.61 -13.90
C ASP A 74 9.64 1.34 -13.05
N ILE A 75 8.99 1.30 -11.87
CA ILE A 75 8.90 0.09 -11.06
C ILE A 75 8.04 -0.95 -11.79
N PRO A 76 8.55 -2.16 -12.10
CA PRO A 76 7.81 -3.17 -12.83
C PRO A 76 6.64 -3.74 -12.00
N TYR A 77 5.59 -4.19 -12.66
CA TYR A 77 4.38 -4.71 -12.00
C TYR A 77 4.63 -5.95 -11.13
N ASP A 78 5.57 -6.78 -11.48
CA ASP A 78 5.97 -7.98 -10.74
C ASP A 78 6.75 -7.67 -9.45
N ARG A 79 7.13 -6.41 -9.24
CA ARG A 79 7.75 -5.90 -8.01
C ARG A 79 6.81 -5.08 -7.13
N ILE A 80 5.53 -5.04 -7.46
CA ILE A 80 4.52 -4.34 -6.67
C ILE A 80 3.62 -5.37 -6.00
N TYR A 81 3.51 -5.30 -4.68
CA TYR A 81 2.70 -6.17 -3.85
C TYR A 81 1.60 -5.36 -3.18
N MET A 82 0.42 -5.96 -3.02
CA MET A 82 -0.73 -5.31 -2.41
C MET A 82 -1.47 -6.26 -1.49
N SER A 83 -1.89 -5.75 -0.34
CA SER A 83 -2.66 -6.50 0.64
C SER A 83 -4.15 -6.27 0.41
N PHE A 84 -4.88 -7.32 0.03
CA PHE A 84 -6.33 -7.24 -0.10
C PHE A 84 -7.03 -7.51 1.21
N GLU A 85 -7.81 -6.54 1.64
CA GLU A 85 -8.71 -6.71 2.77
C GLU A 85 -10.03 -7.33 2.30
N ARG A 86 -10.36 -8.49 2.87
CA ARG A 86 -11.62 -9.20 2.67
C ARG A 86 -12.15 -9.71 4.00
N HIS A 87 -13.47 -9.73 4.10
CA HIS A 87 -14.11 -10.26 5.29
C HIS A 87 -13.91 -11.77 5.40
N MET A 88 -12.97 -12.19 6.24
CA MET A 88 -12.64 -13.58 6.49
C MET A 88 -13.56 -14.17 7.57
N LYS A 89 -14.13 -15.35 7.32
CA LYS A 89 -14.93 -16.08 8.30
C LYS A 89 -14.27 -17.39 8.71
N CYS A 90 -14.02 -18.30 7.75
CA CYS A 90 -13.50 -19.62 8.10
C CYS A 90 -11.96 -19.65 8.18
N GLY A 91 -11.23 -18.82 7.44
CA GLY A 91 -9.77 -18.80 7.39
C GLY A 91 -9.11 -19.99 6.69
N VAL A 92 -9.90 -20.92 6.11
CA VAL A 92 -9.43 -22.20 5.58
C VAL A 92 -9.99 -22.50 4.17
N GLY A 93 -10.38 -21.47 3.42
CA GLY A 93 -10.81 -21.59 2.02
C GLY A 93 -12.13 -22.30 1.77
N LYS A 94 -13.00 -22.44 2.76
CA LYS A 94 -14.25 -23.21 2.62
C LYS A 94 -15.50 -22.36 2.39
N CYS A 95 -15.57 -21.16 2.96
CA CYS A 95 -16.83 -20.41 2.99
C CYS A 95 -17.00 -19.40 1.85
N GLY A 96 -15.96 -19.10 1.09
CA GLY A 96 -16.02 -18.16 -0.05
C GLY A 96 -16.05 -16.66 0.31
N HIS A 97 -16.20 -16.28 1.59
CA HIS A 97 -16.36 -14.87 1.98
C HIS A 97 -15.17 -13.96 1.62
N CYS A 98 -13.96 -14.49 1.63
CA CYS A 98 -12.74 -13.75 1.30
C CYS A 98 -12.30 -13.95 -0.15
N GLN A 99 -13.18 -14.45 -1.02
CA GLN A 99 -12.86 -14.74 -2.41
C GLN A 99 -12.65 -13.47 -3.21
N VAL A 100 -11.61 -13.47 -4.05
CA VAL A 100 -11.28 -12.46 -5.05
C VAL A 100 -11.05 -13.20 -6.37
N GLY A 101 -11.98 -13.08 -7.32
CA GLY A 101 -11.95 -13.89 -8.53
C GLY A 101 -11.96 -15.39 -8.21
N HIS A 102 -10.90 -16.09 -8.58
CA HIS A 102 -10.73 -17.53 -8.33
C HIS A 102 -9.84 -17.86 -7.13
N GLN A 103 -9.35 -16.83 -6.40
CA GLN A 103 -8.45 -16.97 -5.26
C GLN A 103 -9.15 -16.64 -3.93
N TYR A 104 -8.63 -17.17 -2.84
CA TYR A 104 -9.12 -16.91 -1.47
C TYR A 104 -8.05 -16.19 -0.67
N CYS A 105 -8.31 -14.95 -0.20
CA CYS A 105 -7.34 -14.19 0.60
C CYS A 105 -6.82 -14.95 1.83
N CYS A 106 -7.61 -15.83 2.42
CA CYS A 106 -7.21 -16.59 3.59
C CYS A 106 -6.24 -17.75 3.32
N ILE A 107 -6.10 -18.21 2.06
CA ILE A 107 -5.19 -19.27 1.65
C ILE A 107 -4.10 -18.75 0.71
N ASP A 108 -4.53 -18.04 -0.34
CA ASP A 108 -3.65 -17.60 -1.44
C ASP A 108 -2.96 -16.26 -1.14
N GLY A 109 -3.54 -15.46 -0.19
CA GLY A 109 -3.08 -14.14 0.18
C GLY A 109 -2.83 -13.99 1.68
N PRO A 110 -3.13 -12.82 2.27
CA PRO A 110 -3.80 -11.64 1.69
C PRO A 110 -2.93 -10.76 0.79
N VAL A 111 -1.61 -10.99 0.74
CA VAL A 111 -0.69 -10.22 -0.08
C VAL A 111 -0.51 -10.88 -1.43
N PHE A 112 -0.83 -10.12 -2.48
CA PHE A 112 -0.73 -10.56 -3.86
C PHE A 112 0.24 -9.70 -4.64
N ASN A 113 0.94 -10.30 -5.61
CA ASN A 113 1.69 -9.55 -6.60
C ASN A 113 0.72 -8.82 -7.54
N TYR A 114 1.02 -7.56 -7.88
CA TYR A 114 0.14 -6.75 -8.74
C TYR A 114 -0.02 -7.34 -10.14
N TRP A 115 1.01 -7.98 -10.69
CA TRP A 115 0.91 -8.65 -11.98
C TRP A 115 -0.15 -9.76 -11.98
N GLU A 116 -0.24 -10.51 -10.90
CA GLU A 116 -1.28 -11.53 -10.70
C GLU A 116 -2.63 -10.89 -10.40
N ALA A 117 -2.65 -9.96 -9.46
CA ALA A 117 -3.86 -9.30 -8.97
C ALA A 117 -4.65 -8.58 -10.06
N LYS A 118 -3.99 -7.87 -10.98
CA LYS A 118 -4.67 -7.13 -12.06
C LYS A 118 -5.47 -8.01 -13.01
N ASN A 119 -5.14 -9.31 -13.08
CA ASN A 119 -5.83 -10.30 -13.91
C ASN A 119 -6.95 -11.02 -13.15
N ILE A 120 -7.11 -10.76 -11.85
CA ILE A 120 -8.17 -11.35 -11.03
C ILE A 120 -9.42 -10.46 -11.15
N GLN A 121 -10.50 -11.01 -11.68
CA GLN A 121 -11.76 -10.28 -11.81
C GLN A 121 -12.30 -9.85 -10.44
N GLY A 122 -12.62 -8.56 -10.28
CA GLY A 122 -13.13 -7.99 -9.03
C GLY A 122 -12.07 -7.70 -7.96
N SER A 123 -10.79 -7.67 -8.33
CA SER A 123 -9.70 -7.34 -7.40
C SER A 123 -9.55 -5.83 -7.16
N MET A 124 -9.94 -5.01 -8.15
CA MET A 124 -9.81 -3.55 -8.10
C MET A 124 -11.08 -2.84 -8.58
#